data_f28a8c1512fed5f8197d71484412a294
#
_entry.id   f28a8c1512fed5f8197d71484412a294
#
_cell.length_a   1.000
_cell.length_b   1.000
_cell.length_c   1.000
_cell.angle_alpha   90.00
_cell.angle_beta   90.00
_cell.angle_gamma   90.00
#
_symmetry.space_group_name_H-M   'P 1'
#
loop_
_entity.id
_entity.type
_entity.pdbx_description
1 polymer ?
#
loop_
_entity_poly.entity_id
_entity_poly.type
_entity_poly.pdbx_seq_one_letter_code
_entity_poly.pdbx_strand_id
1 'polypeptide(L)'
;MPGYDDSAWEVIFPNSLTARRGRGRLSFAWYRIGVTIPDRVGAFDPTGSTAVFEVVVDDYAEVWVDGRLPVTLGQSGGPLIKGWNAPNRVVLGQNVRPGQRFEIAVFGANGPLSAPPGNFIWIRSATVDFH
;
A
#
# COMPACT_ATOMS: atom_id res chain seq x y z
N MET A 1 10.03 3.18 -6.87
CA MET A 1 11.44 3.06 -7.20
C MET A 1 12.22 3.95 -6.25
N PRO A 2 13.21 3.44 -5.53
CA PRO A 2 14.09 4.26 -4.72
C PRO A 2 14.73 5.34 -5.60
N GLY A 3 14.73 6.59 -5.15
CA GLY A 3 15.31 7.71 -5.88
C GLY A 3 14.43 8.38 -6.96
N TYR A 4 13.17 7.97 -7.10
CA TYR A 4 12.23 8.70 -7.95
C TYR A 4 11.82 10.01 -7.25
N ASP A 5 11.92 11.13 -7.98
CA ASP A 5 11.46 12.42 -7.48
C ASP A 5 9.93 12.53 -7.58
N ASP A 6 9.28 12.50 -6.44
CA ASP A 6 7.84 12.65 -6.28
C ASP A 6 7.44 13.98 -5.62
N SER A 7 8.36 14.93 -5.56
CA SER A 7 8.14 16.22 -4.90
C SER A 7 6.96 17.01 -5.48
N ALA A 8 6.60 16.75 -6.73
CA ALA A 8 5.45 17.35 -7.41
C ALA A 8 4.13 16.56 -7.19
N TRP A 9 4.16 15.45 -6.46
CA TRP A 9 2.96 14.67 -6.22
C TRP A 9 2.10 15.29 -5.13
N GLU A 10 0.80 15.08 -5.24
CA GLU A 10 -0.13 15.48 -4.19
C GLU A 10 0.10 14.66 -2.92
N VAL A 11 0.18 15.36 -1.78
CA VAL A 11 0.25 14.70 -0.47
C VAL A 11 -1.16 14.41 0.04
N ILE A 12 -1.42 13.16 0.36
CA ILE A 12 -2.68 12.69 0.92
C ILE A 12 -2.46 12.29 2.37
N PHE A 13 -3.23 12.88 3.28
CA PHE A 13 -3.17 12.52 4.70
C PHE A 13 -4.04 11.29 4.99
N PRO A 14 -3.62 10.39 5.92
CA PRO A 14 -4.36 9.17 6.22
C PRO A 14 -5.83 9.36 6.57
N ASN A 15 -6.16 10.43 7.28
CA ASN A 15 -7.55 10.75 7.66
C ASN A 15 -8.41 11.28 6.51
N SER A 16 -7.83 11.58 5.36
CA SER A 16 -8.55 12.06 4.17
C SER A 16 -8.62 11.05 3.03
N LEU A 17 -8.14 9.82 3.24
CA LEU A 17 -8.10 8.78 2.18
C LEU A 17 -9.47 8.56 1.54
N THR A 18 -10.54 8.45 2.33
CA THR A 18 -11.89 8.20 1.84
C THR A 18 -12.47 9.34 0.99
N ALA A 19 -11.99 10.56 1.18
CA ALA A 19 -12.39 11.72 0.39
C ALA A 19 -11.61 11.86 -0.93
N ARG A 20 -10.55 11.10 -1.09
CA ARG A 20 -9.62 11.19 -2.24
C ARG A 20 -9.91 10.12 -3.29
N ARG A 21 -11.12 10.10 -3.75
CA ARG A 21 -11.52 9.28 -4.89
C ARG A 21 -11.00 9.91 -6.17
N GLY A 22 -10.38 9.13 -7.04
CA GLY A 22 -10.05 9.57 -8.38
C GLY A 22 -11.30 10.14 -9.07
N ARG A 23 -11.13 11.08 -10.00
CA ARG A 23 -12.25 11.81 -10.64
C ARG A 23 -12.98 11.00 -11.71
N GLY A 24 -13.09 9.68 -11.59
CA GLY A 24 -13.86 8.82 -12.48
C GLY A 24 -13.28 8.63 -13.90
N ARG A 25 -12.08 9.15 -14.15
CA ARG A 25 -11.41 9.08 -15.47
C ARG A 25 -10.08 8.34 -15.45
N LEU A 26 -9.60 7.95 -14.27
CA LEU A 26 -8.34 7.25 -14.13
C LEU A 26 -8.60 5.75 -14.09
N SER A 27 -7.92 5.02 -14.97
CA SER A 27 -7.92 3.55 -14.95
C SER A 27 -6.83 2.99 -14.04
N PHE A 28 -5.85 3.81 -13.65
CA PHE A 28 -4.75 3.43 -12.76
C PHE A 28 -4.15 4.65 -12.07
N ALA A 29 -3.53 4.41 -10.93
CA ALA A 29 -2.81 5.44 -10.18
C ALA A 29 -1.67 4.80 -9.36
N TRP A 30 -0.60 5.57 -9.15
CA TRP A 30 0.47 5.23 -8.22
C TRP A 30 0.30 6.01 -6.93
N TYR A 31 0.54 5.32 -5.80
CA TYR A 31 0.63 5.92 -4.48
C TYR A 31 1.99 5.58 -3.88
N ARG A 32 2.56 6.52 -3.14
CA ARG A 32 3.79 6.29 -2.36
C ARG A 32 3.51 6.54 -0.88
N ILE A 33 3.97 5.60 -0.05
CA ILE A 33 3.71 5.61 1.38
C ILE A 33 5.04 5.35 2.10
N GLY A 34 5.49 6.31 2.90
CA GLY A 34 6.61 6.10 3.81
C GLY A 34 6.11 5.55 5.15
N VAL A 35 6.65 4.42 5.58
CA VAL A 35 6.38 3.84 6.90
C VAL A 35 7.65 3.92 7.73
N THR A 36 7.55 4.49 8.92
CA THR A 36 8.60 4.42 9.94
C THR A 36 8.08 3.63 11.12
N ILE A 37 8.80 2.59 11.53
CA ILE A 37 8.44 1.78 12.69
C ILE A 37 8.51 2.65 13.95
N PRO A 38 7.40 2.81 14.68
CA PRO A 38 7.37 3.63 15.89
C PRO A 38 8.06 2.95 17.07
N ASP A 39 8.40 3.72 18.09
CA ASP A 39 8.93 3.17 19.33
C ASP A 39 7.89 2.30 20.04
N ARG A 40 6.62 2.67 19.94
CA ARG A 40 5.49 1.96 20.56
C ARG A 40 4.21 2.15 19.75
N VAL A 41 3.34 1.16 19.85
CA VAL A 41 1.94 1.24 19.38
C VAL A 41 1.05 1.04 20.61
N GLY A 42 0.61 2.14 21.21
CA GLY A 42 0.00 2.09 22.53
C GLY A 42 0.97 1.53 23.58
N ALA A 43 0.61 0.44 24.23
CA ALA A 43 1.47 -0.26 25.18
C ALA A 43 2.41 -1.31 24.52
N PHE A 44 2.23 -1.60 23.25
CA PHE A 44 2.97 -2.63 22.53
C PHE A 44 4.32 -2.11 22.03
N ASP A 45 5.39 -2.88 22.24
CA ASP A 45 6.72 -2.65 21.69
C ASP A 45 6.88 -3.49 20.42
N PRO A 46 7.03 -2.87 19.25
CA PRO A 46 7.14 -3.60 17.98
C PRO A 46 8.52 -4.22 17.73
N THR A 47 9.48 -4.01 18.62
CA THR A 47 10.84 -4.54 18.47
C THR A 47 10.83 -6.07 18.31
N GLY A 48 11.47 -6.56 17.26
CA GLY A 48 11.55 -7.99 16.97
C GLY A 48 10.32 -8.57 16.27
N SER A 49 9.25 -7.80 16.08
CA SER A 49 8.04 -8.24 15.40
C SER A 49 8.23 -8.36 13.90
N THR A 50 7.30 -9.04 13.24
CA THR A 50 7.09 -8.98 11.81
C THR A 50 6.11 -7.84 11.51
N ALA A 51 6.52 -6.85 10.72
CA ALA A 51 5.65 -5.78 10.26
C ALA A 51 4.97 -6.18 8.95
N VAL A 52 3.65 -6.08 8.93
CA VAL A 52 2.81 -6.44 7.77
C VAL A 52 2.01 -5.21 7.34
N PHE A 53 2.16 -4.83 6.09
CA PHE A 53 1.34 -3.78 5.47
C PHE A 53 0.11 -4.40 4.83
N GLU A 54 -1.05 -3.83 5.09
CA GLU A 54 -2.29 -4.18 4.42
C GLU A 54 -2.87 -2.96 3.72
N VAL A 55 -3.25 -3.13 2.47
CA VAL A 55 -3.94 -2.10 1.71
C VAL A 55 -5.14 -2.67 0.98
N VAL A 56 -6.24 -1.92 0.99
CA VAL A 56 -7.41 -2.19 0.16
C VAL A 56 -7.56 -1.03 -0.82
N VAL A 57 -7.44 -1.34 -2.10
CA VAL A 57 -7.62 -0.39 -3.19
C VAL A 57 -8.88 -0.77 -3.96
N ASP A 58 -9.64 0.21 -4.36
CA ASP A 58 -10.76 0.03 -5.27
C ASP A 58 -10.23 0.22 -6.71
N ASP A 59 -10.13 -0.80 -7.56
CA ASP A 59 -10.54 -2.23 -7.43
C ASP A 59 -9.36 -3.16 -7.09
N TYR A 60 -8.21 -3.04 -7.78
CA TYR A 60 -7.04 -3.92 -7.69
C TYR A 60 -5.79 -3.15 -7.30
N ALA A 61 -4.88 -3.82 -6.63
CA ALA A 61 -3.60 -3.22 -6.26
C ALA A 61 -2.43 -4.18 -6.44
N GLU A 62 -1.29 -3.60 -6.79
CA GLU A 62 0.02 -4.22 -6.73
C GLU A 62 0.88 -3.42 -5.75
N VAL A 63 1.50 -4.10 -4.79
CA VAL A 63 2.25 -3.47 -3.69
C VAL A 63 3.73 -3.78 -3.81
N TRP A 64 4.54 -2.73 -3.89
CA TRP A 64 6.01 -2.80 -3.95
C TRP A 64 6.59 -2.29 -2.63
N VAL A 65 7.58 -2.98 -2.10
CA VAL A 65 8.29 -2.61 -0.87
C VAL A 65 9.76 -2.38 -1.20
N ASP A 66 10.28 -1.20 -0.90
CA ASP A 66 11.65 -0.78 -1.19
C ASP A 66 12.09 -1.08 -2.64
N GLY A 67 11.19 -0.82 -3.58
CA GLY A 67 11.41 -1.01 -5.01
C GLY A 67 11.38 -2.47 -5.48
N ARG A 68 10.93 -3.40 -4.63
CA ARG A 68 10.80 -4.82 -4.95
C ARG A 68 9.36 -5.27 -4.81
N LEU A 69 8.95 -6.16 -5.70
CA LEU A 69 7.67 -6.83 -5.58
C LEU A 69 7.83 -8.01 -4.59
N PRO A 70 7.17 -7.98 -3.42
CA PRO A 70 7.29 -9.05 -2.44
C PRO A 70 6.75 -10.37 -3.00
N VAL A 71 7.42 -11.45 -2.66
CA VAL A 71 6.94 -12.80 -2.94
C VAL A 71 6.12 -13.25 -1.73
N THR A 72 4.84 -13.58 -1.93
CA THR A 72 4.05 -14.21 -0.87
C THR A 72 4.47 -15.65 -0.69
N LEU A 73 4.46 -16.12 0.54
CA LEU A 73 4.70 -17.52 0.86
C LEU A 73 3.78 -18.44 0.01
N GLY A 74 4.40 -19.32 -0.78
CA GLY A 74 3.69 -20.22 -1.68
C GLY A 74 3.47 -19.71 -3.11
N GLN A 75 3.94 -18.51 -3.45
CA GLN A 75 3.92 -18.01 -4.82
C GLN A 75 5.33 -17.98 -5.42
N SER A 76 5.46 -18.47 -6.62
CA SER A 76 6.71 -18.51 -7.39
C SER A 76 6.98 -17.22 -8.16
N GLY A 77 6.80 -16.08 -7.51
CA GLY A 77 6.99 -14.78 -8.15
C GLY A 77 5.78 -14.34 -8.97
N GLY A 78 5.54 -13.04 -9.01
CA GLY A 78 4.46 -12.39 -9.74
C GLY A 78 3.77 -11.34 -8.89
N PRO A 79 3.02 -10.42 -9.52
CA PRO A 79 2.32 -9.37 -8.81
C PRO A 79 1.29 -9.97 -7.86
N LEU A 80 1.26 -9.46 -6.63
CA LEU A 80 0.24 -9.76 -5.64
C LEU A 80 -1.03 -8.98 -5.96
N ILE A 81 -1.67 -9.34 -7.06
CA ILE A 81 -3.00 -8.85 -7.36
C ILE A 81 -3.96 -9.87 -6.78
N LYS A 82 -4.49 -9.55 -5.61
CA LYS A 82 -5.62 -10.29 -5.04
C LYS A 82 -6.89 -9.70 -5.60
N GLY A 83 -7.95 -10.50 -5.64
CA GLY A 83 -9.21 -10.18 -6.27
C GLY A 83 -9.75 -8.78 -5.97
N TRP A 84 -10.82 -8.44 -6.60
CA TRP A 84 -11.50 -7.16 -6.56
C TRP A 84 -11.81 -6.69 -5.13
N ASN A 85 -11.35 -5.48 -4.77
CA ASN A 85 -11.47 -4.90 -3.42
C ASN A 85 -10.94 -5.79 -2.28
N ALA A 86 -10.10 -6.76 -2.57
CA ALA A 86 -9.54 -7.64 -1.55
C ALA A 86 -8.37 -6.96 -0.81
N PRO A 87 -8.16 -7.29 0.48
CA PRO A 87 -6.98 -6.86 1.20
C PRO A 87 -5.72 -7.44 0.58
N ASN A 88 -4.75 -6.58 0.27
CA ASN A 88 -3.41 -6.97 -0.10
C ASN A 88 -2.51 -6.85 1.13
N ARG A 89 -2.00 -7.98 1.60
CA ARG A 89 -1.10 -8.06 2.76
C ARG A 89 0.31 -8.42 2.31
N VAL A 90 1.28 -7.60 2.66
CA VAL A 90 2.69 -7.84 2.35
C VAL A 90 3.55 -7.66 3.59
N VAL A 91 4.54 -8.53 3.76
CA VAL A 91 5.53 -8.39 4.83
C VAL A 91 6.48 -7.26 4.45
N LEU A 92 6.58 -6.24 5.31
CA LEU A 92 7.56 -5.17 5.18
C LEU A 92 8.94 -5.64 5.65
N GLY A 93 8.98 -6.29 6.79
CA GLY A 93 10.22 -6.82 7.38
C GLY A 93 9.93 -7.74 8.56
N GLN A 94 10.91 -8.60 8.85
CA GLN A 94 10.95 -9.42 10.06
C GLN A 94 11.98 -8.85 11.03
N ASN A 95 11.79 -9.07 12.33
CA ASN A 95 12.65 -8.52 13.37
C ASN A 95 12.83 -6.99 13.25
N VAL A 96 11.75 -6.29 13.02
CA VAL A 96 11.78 -4.84 12.84
C VAL A 96 12.25 -4.12 14.11
N ARG A 97 12.75 -2.91 13.94
CA ARG A 97 13.23 -2.06 15.05
C ARG A 97 12.63 -0.66 14.91
N PRO A 98 12.38 0.03 16.02
CA PRO A 98 12.02 1.43 16.02
C PRO A 98 12.94 2.28 15.14
N GLY A 99 12.38 3.21 14.39
CA GLY A 99 13.12 4.04 13.46
C GLY A 99 13.43 3.41 12.10
N GLN A 100 13.25 2.11 11.93
CA GLN A 100 13.38 1.45 10.63
C GLN A 100 12.35 2.00 9.65
N ARG A 101 12.78 2.26 8.41
CA ARG A 101 11.92 2.87 7.38
C ARG A 101 11.72 1.92 6.22
N PHE A 102 10.51 1.97 5.67
CA PHE A 102 10.12 1.26 4.46
C PHE A 102 9.47 2.25 3.49
N GLU A 103 9.77 2.10 2.22
CA GLU A 103 9.10 2.83 1.15
C GLU A 103 8.17 1.89 0.41
N ILE A 104 6.88 2.21 0.40
CA ILE A 104 5.85 1.42 -0.24
C ILE A 104 5.36 2.18 -1.47
N ALA A 105 5.31 1.50 -2.61
CA ALA A 105 4.62 1.99 -3.79
C ALA A 105 3.42 1.08 -4.07
N VAL A 106 2.25 1.66 -4.23
CA VAL A 106 1.03 0.94 -4.57
C VAL A 106 0.60 1.36 -5.96
N PHE A 107 0.52 0.39 -6.86
CA PHE A 107 -0.12 0.58 -8.17
C PHE A 107 -1.56 0.14 -8.07
N GLY A 108 -2.49 1.09 -8.13
CA GLY A 108 -3.92 0.84 -8.14
C GLY A 108 -4.46 0.82 -9.56
N ALA A 109 -5.30 -0.15 -9.86
CA ALA A 109 -5.97 -0.27 -11.14
C ALA A 109 -7.48 -0.45 -10.95
N ASN A 110 -8.25 0.22 -11.80
CA ASN A 110 -9.70 0.14 -11.86
C ASN A 110 -10.10 -0.87 -12.93
N GLY A 111 -10.96 -1.78 -12.59
CA GLY A 111 -11.48 -2.75 -13.55
C GLY A 111 -12.97 -3.04 -13.35
N PRO A 112 -13.67 -3.45 -14.40
CA PRO A 112 -13.22 -3.48 -15.79
C PRO A 112 -13.02 -2.08 -16.36
N LEU A 113 -12.05 -1.90 -17.23
CA LEU A 113 -11.68 -0.61 -17.82
C LEU A 113 -12.82 0.05 -18.62
N SER A 114 -13.82 -0.70 -18.96
CA SER A 114 -15.02 -0.24 -19.67
C SER A 114 -16.14 0.22 -18.76
N ALA A 115 -15.90 0.30 -17.46
CA ALA A 115 -16.94 0.70 -16.51
C ALA A 115 -17.42 2.13 -16.75
N PRO A 116 -18.73 2.40 -16.53
CA PRO A 116 -19.31 3.71 -16.75
C PRO A 116 -18.71 4.79 -15.84
N PRO A 117 -18.96 6.09 -16.15
CA PRO A 117 -18.56 7.19 -15.29
C PRO A 117 -19.03 6.98 -13.85
N GLY A 118 -18.12 7.12 -12.89
CA GLY A 118 -18.40 6.85 -11.49
C GLY A 118 -17.53 5.75 -10.89
N ASN A 119 -16.76 5.06 -11.72
CA ASN A 119 -15.74 4.15 -11.24
C ASN A 119 -14.50 4.95 -10.80
N PHE A 120 -14.05 4.75 -9.57
CA PHE A 120 -12.99 5.54 -8.96
C PHE A 120 -11.86 4.65 -8.49
N ILE A 121 -10.61 5.15 -8.59
CA ILE A 121 -9.49 4.54 -7.91
C ILE A 121 -9.28 5.29 -6.60
N TRP A 122 -9.24 4.57 -5.48
CA TRP A 122 -8.78 5.13 -4.22
C TRP A 122 -8.29 4.05 -3.27
N ILE A 123 -7.44 4.44 -2.34
CA ILE A 123 -7.10 3.61 -1.19
C ILE A 123 -8.25 3.70 -0.19
N ARG A 124 -8.92 2.58 0.07
CA ARG A 124 -9.99 2.48 1.06
C ARG A 124 -9.45 2.39 2.48
N SER A 125 -8.35 1.66 2.63
CA SER A 125 -7.62 1.54 3.90
C SER A 125 -6.16 1.21 3.64
N ALA A 126 -5.30 1.65 4.56
CA ALA A 126 -3.89 1.28 4.60
C ALA A 126 -3.47 1.21 6.07
N THR A 127 -2.98 0.06 6.49
CA THR A 127 -2.59 -0.22 7.88
C THR A 127 -1.27 -0.97 7.96
N VAL A 128 -0.61 -0.86 9.09
CA VAL A 128 0.54 -1.70 9.43
C VAL A 128 0.22 -2.43 10.72
N ASP A 129 0.33 -3.75 10.67
CA ASP A 129 0.16 -4.64 11.81
C ASP A 129 1.50 -5.25 12.22
N PHE A 130 1.62 -5.60 13.48
CA PHE A 130 2.81 -6.24 14.06
C PHE A 130 2.44 -7.59 14.65
N HIS A 131 3.26 -8.61 14.31
CA HIS A 131 3.08 -10.00 14.73
C HIS A 131 4.35 -10.59 15.35
#